data_18fa89ee3ac54c2d4144419f114c90f3
#
_entry.id   18fa89ee3ac54c2d4144419f114c90f3
#
_cell.length_a   1.000
_cell.length_b   1.000
_cell.length_c   1.000
_cell.angle_alpha   90.00
_cell.angle_beta   90.00
_cell.angle_gamma   90.00
#
_symmetry.space_group_name_H-M   'P 1'
#
loop_
_entity.id
_entity.type
_entity.pdbx_description
1 polymer ?
#
loop_
_entity_poly.entity_id
_entity_poly.type
_entity_poly.pdbx_seq_one_letter_code
_entity_poly.pdbx_strand_id
1 'polypeptide(L)'
;IFIASKTLAKTPDEFWKQLDTSLTNLKTDYLDIYQFHCVPQCYKPDDGTGMYECMLKAKEQGIIKHIGITAHNIETAFQCVQSGLYETMQFPFSYLCSEREIELVNLCKEKNVGFIAMKGLAGGLIHNSKAAMAYISKYDNVLPIWGIQKMSELEEWLKFMDEEPVWDDEISEYIEKERKELVGDFCRGCGYCMPCPKGIKINNCARMSLMLRRAPSKEWLTEDMQKEMMKIEDCINCGQ
;
A
#
# COMPACT_ATOMS: atom_id res chain seq x y z
N ILE A 1 -8.23 -13.29 15.62
CA ILE A 1 -7.99 -12.78 14.25
C ILE A 1 -8.52 -11.36 14.17
N PHE A 2 -7.71 -10.44 13.65
CA PHE A 2 -8.14 -9.08 13.33
C PHE A 2 -8.63 -9.04 11.88
N ILE A 3 -9.79 -8.44 11.67
CA ILE A 3 -10.41 -8.36 10.35
C ILE A 3 -10.41 -6.91 9.89
N ALA A 4 -9.80 -6.65 8.73
CA ALA A 4 -9.78 -5.35 8.10
C ALA A 4 -10.43 -5.38 6.70
N SER A 5 -11.23 -4.39 6.38
CA SER A 5 -11.78 -4.17 5.04
C SER A 5 -11.68 -2.71 4.63
N LYS A 6 -12.06 -2.41 3.39
CA LYS A 6 -11.89 -1.08 2.80
C LYS A 6 -13.11 -0.70 1.98
N THR A 7 -13.30 0.61 1.79
CA THR A 7 -14.33 1.17 0.93
C THR A 7 -13.75 2.12 -0.12
N LEU A 8 -14.25 2.02 -1.34
CA LEU A 8 -14.02 2.97 -2.44
C LEU A 8 -15.18 3.94 -2.60
N ALA A 9 -16.14 3.91 -1.67
CA ALA A 9 -17.31 4.75 -1.71
C ALA A 9 -16.96 6.25 -1.78
N LYS A 10 -17.78 6.98 -2.52
CA LYS A 10 -17.69 8.45 -2.66
C LYS A 10 -18.92 9.15 -2.12
N THR A 11 -19.93 8.38 -1.76
CA THR A 11 -21.19 8.87 -1.16
C THR A 11 -21.57 8.04 0.05
N PRO A 12 -22.34 8.59 1.01
CA PRO A 12 -22.84 7.86 2.17
C PRO A 12 -23.62 6.59 1.82
N ASP A 13 -24.45 6.61 0.79
CA ASP A 13 -25.23 5.43 0.38
C ASP A 13 -24.32 4.29 -0.13
N GLU A 14 -23.30 4.62 -0.92
CA GLU A 14 -22.29 3.66 -1.36
C GLU A 14 -21.49 3.12 -0.19
N PHE A 15 -21.16 3.98 0.80
CA PHE A 15 -20.43 3.57 1.99
C PHE A 15 -21.15 2.44 2.73
N TRP A 16 -22.42 2.65 3.07
CA TRP A 16 -23.22 1.68 3.81
C TRP A 16 -23.41 0.37 3.01
N LYS A 17 -23.64 0.47 1.71
CA LYS A 17 -23.76 -0.69 0.82
C LYS A 17 -22.45 -1.50 0.78
N GLN A 18 -21.28 -0.85 0.69
CA GLN A 18 -19.99 -1.55 0.64
C GLN A 18 -19.62 -2.14 2.00
N LEU A 19 -19.98 -1.48 3.10
CA LEU A 19 -19.78 -2.00 4.45
C LEU A 19 -20.63 -3.27 4.66
N ASP A 20 -21.92 -3.23 4.33
CA ASP A 20 -22.81 -4.40 4.39
C ASP A 20 -22.31 -5.56 3.53
N THR A 21 -21.86 -5.26 2.31
CA THR A 21 -21.22 -6.26 1.44
C THR A 21 -20.00 -6.90 2.08
N SER A 22 -19.14 -6.10 2.74
CA SER A 22 -17.96 -6.62 3.43
C SER A 22 -18.34 -7.55 4.57
N LEU A 23 -19.29 -7.17 5.41
CA LEU A 23 -19.80 -7.98 6.53
C LEU A 23 -20.42 -9.30 6.04
N THR A 24 -21.26 -9.22 5.02
CA THR A 24 -21.92 -10.40 4.42
C THR A 24 -20.89 -11.38 3.86
N ASN A 25 -19.92 -10.91 3.07
CA ASN A 25 -18.92 -11.75 2.44
C ASN A 25 -17.97 -12.39 3.46
N LEU A 26 -17.60 -11.65 4.50
CA LEU A 26 -16.73 -12.11 5.57
C LEU A 26 -17.48 -12.94 6.63
N LYS A 27 -18.82 -12.98 6.57
CA LYS A 27 -19.71 -13.68 7.53
C LYS A 27 -19.43 -13.24 8.98
N THR A 28 -19.36 -11.95 9.19
CA THR A 28 -19.13 -11.31 10.50
C THR A 28 -20.09 -10.14 10.66
N ASP A 29 -20.35 -9.76 11.91
CA ASP A 29 -21.17 -8.60 12.26
C ASP A 29 -20.34 -7.35 12.61
N TYR A 30 -19.01 -7.47 12.60
CA TYR A 30 -18.10 -6.35 12.84
C TYR A 30 -16.80 -6.45 12.04
N LEU A 31 -16.09 -5.33 11.95
CA LEU A 31 -14.72 -5.24 11.45
C LEU A 31 -13.83 -4.58 12.53
N ASP A 32 -12.61 -5.11 12.71
CA ASP A 32 -11.66 -4.42 13.60
C ASP A 32 -11.21 -3.10 13.00
N ILE A 33 -10.89 -3.09 11.70
CA ILE A 33 -10.47 -1.87 10.99
C ILE A 33 -11.31 -1.71 9.70
N TYR A 34 -11.90 -0.54 9.51
CA TYR A 34 -12.49 -0.17 8.22
C TYR A 34 -11.79 1.07 7.67
N GLN A 35 -11.34 0.99 6.41
CA GLN A 35 -10.47 2.00 5.82
C GLN A 35 -11.11 2.66 4.61
N PHE A 36 -10.97 3.97 4.48
CA PHE A 36 -11.11 4.61 3.17
C PHE A 36 -9.98 4.17 2.27
N HIS A 37 -10.27 3.73 1.07
CA HIS A 37 -9.32 3.11 0.16
C HIS A 37 -8.79 4.10 -0.89
N CYS A 38 -7.48 4.32 -0.87
CA CYS A 38 -6.79 5.09 -1.91
C CYS A 38 -7.40 6.49 -2.12
N VAL A 39 -7.61 7.20 -1.02
CA VAL A 39 -8.31 8.49 -1.06
C VAL A 39 -7.47 9.58 -1.73
N PRO A 40 -8.12 10.46 -2.51
CA PRO A 40 -7.47 11.62 -3.08
C PRO A 40 -7.35 12.80 -2.08
N GLN A 41 -8.11 12.75 -1.00
CA GLN A 41 -8.20 13.79 0.02
C GLN A 41 -8.44 13.20 1.42
N CYS A 42 -8.13 13.97 2.44
CA CYS A 42 -8.44 13.63 3.81
C CYS A 42 -9.91 13.99 4.11
N TYR A 43 -10.80 12.99 4.26
CA TYR A 43 -12.17 13.21 4.72
C TYR A 43 -12.18 13.66 6.17
N LYS A 44 -13.01 14.66 6.47
CA LYS A 44 -13.11 15.31 7.78
C LYS A 44 -14.57 15.51 8.16
N PRO A 45 -14.87 15.70 9.45
CA PRO A 45 -16.20 16.13 9.86
C PRO A 45 -16.59 17.46 9.16
N ASP A 46 -17.83 17.56 8.76
CA ASP A 46 -18.42 18.77 8.15
C ASP A 46 -17.71 19.22 6.84
N ASP A 47 -17.03 18.31 6.13
CA ASP A 47 -16.39 18.61 4.83
C ASP A 47 -17.39 18.65 3.66
N GLY A 48 -18.67 18.46 3.92
CA GLY A 48 -19.76 18.45 2.96
C GLY A 48 -19.91 17.11 2.21
N THR A 49 -19.04 16.13 2.44
CA THR A 49 -19.16 14.80 1.82
C THR A 49 -20.01 13.82 2.62
N GLY A 50 -20.08 14.00 3.94
CA GLY A 50 -20.74 13.09 4.88
C GLY A 50 -20.01 11.74 5.04
N MET A 51 -18.84 11.59 4.45
CA MET A 51 -18.13 10.31 4.46
C MET A 51 -17.52 9.99 5.82
N TYR A 52 -16.91 10.98 6.47
CA TYR A 52 -16.31 10.77 7.79
C TYR A 52 -17.39 10.51 8.86
N GLU A 53 -18.55 11.16 8.75
CA GLU A 53 -19.73 10.93 9.58
C GLU A 53 -20.23 9.49 9.48
N CYS A 54 -20.16 8.89 8.29
CA CYS A 54 -20.49 7.47 8.12
C CYS A 54 -19.54 6.55 8.91
N MET A 55 -18.24 6.84 8.92
CA MET A 55 -17.27 6.10 9.74
C MET A 55 -17.56 6.23 11.24
N LEU A 56 -17.84 7.48 11.71
CA LEU A 56 -18.17 7.72 13.10
C LEU A 56 -19.44 6.95 13.52
N LYS A 57 -20.48 6.99 12.69
CA LYS A 57 -21.74 6.28 12.95
C LYS A 57 -21.54 4.76 12.95
N ALA A 58 -20.75 4.22 12.03
CA ALA A 58 -20.45 2.80 12.00
C ALA A 58 -19.64 2.36 13.24
N LYS A 59 -18.75 3.22 13.73
CA LYS A 59 -17.99 3.00 14.98
C LYS A 59 -18.88 3.08 16.20
N GLU A 60 -19.75 4.08 16.30
CA GLU A 60 -20.73 4.22 17.37
C GLU A 60 -21.68 3.01 17.48
N GLN A 61 -22.07 2.45 16.34
CA GLN A 61 -22.89 1.24 16.26
C GLN A 61 -22.13 -0.04 16.57
N GLY A 62 -20.81 0.02 16.77
CA GLY A 62 -19.95 -1.15 17.02
C GLY A 62 -19.68 -2.03 15.79
N ILE A 63 -20.13 -1.58 14.61
CA ILE A 63 -19.91 -2.32 13.34
C ILE A 63 -18.44 -2.27 12.94
N ILE A 64 -17.74 -1.17 13.23
CA ILE A 64 -16.30 -1.04 13.08
C ILE A 64 -15.69 -0.61 14.41
N LYS A 65 -14.47 -1.10 14.71
CA LYS A 65 -13.77 -0.72 15.95
C LYS A 65 -12.83 0.47 15.73
N HIS A 66 -12.11 0.47 14.61
CA HIS A 66 -11.10 1.47 14.30
C HIS A 66 -11.31 2.05 12.91
N ILE A 67 -11.14 3.38 12.81
CA ILE A 67 -11.22 4.12 11.55
C ILE A 67 -9.83 4.21 10.94
N GLY A 68 -9.69 3.72 9.72
CA GLY A 68 -8.44 3.77 8.99
C GLY A 68 -8.53 4.44 7.63
N ILE A 69 -7.36 4.65 7.06
CA ILE A 69 -7.23 5.24 5.73
C ILE A 69 -6.06 4.61 4.97
N THR A 70 -6.21 4.48 3.67
CA THR A 70 -5.11 4.10 2.78
C THR A 70 -4.81 5.21 1.79
N ALA A 71 -3.57 5.50 1.55
CA ALA A 71 -3.14 6.49 0.59
C ALA A 71 -1.97 5.98 -0.27
N HIS A 72 -1.79 6.59 -1.42
CA HIS A 72 -0.60 6.45 -2.25
C HIS A 72 0.10 7.80 -2.45
N ASN A 73 -0.62 8.91 -2.22
CA ASN A 73 -0.04 10.24 -2.21
C ASN A 73 0.54 10.54 -0.83
N ILE A 74 1.82 10.86 -0.78
CA ILE A 74 2.52 11.10 0.47
C ILE A 74 1.98 12.33 1.21
N GLU A 75 1.64 13.39 0.50
CA GLU A 75 1.12 14.62 1.11
C GLU A 75 -0.29 14.40 1.67
N THR A 76 -1.14 13.64 0.96
CA THR A 76 -2.45 13.22 1.49
C THR A 76 -2.27 12.37 2.75
N ALA A 77 -1.30 11.45 2.77
CA ALA A 77 -1.02 10.64 3.95
C ALA A 77 -0.61 11.50 5.15
N PHE A 78 0.30 12.46 4.97
CA PHE A 78 0.69 13.40 6.01
C PHE A 78 -0.51 14.20 6.54
N GLN A 79 -1.34 14.75 5.65
CA GLN A 79 -2.55 15.48 6.03
C GLN A 79 -3.50 14.64 6.88
N CYS A 80 -3.70 13.37 6.51
CA CYS A 80 -4.57 12.46 7.23
C CYS A 80 -4.02 12.14 8.63
N VAL A 81 -2.74 11.85 8.75
CA VAL A 81 -2.11 11.56 10.05
C VAL A 81 -2.11 12.81 10.95
N GLN A 82 -1.80 13.98 10.38
CA GLN A 82 -1.82 15.25 11.13
C GLN A 82 -3.22 15.67 11.59
N SER A 83 -4.26 15.23 10.90
CA SER A 83 -5.65 15.56 11.26
C SER A 83 -6.08 14.99 12.62
N GLY A 84 -5.43 13.92 13.09
CA GLY A 84 -5.81 13.20 14.30
C GLY A 84 -7.13 12.42 14.20
N LEU A 85 -7.68 12.28 12.99
CA LEU A 85 -8.99 11.65 12.74
C LEU A 85 -8.91 10.14 12.49
N TYR A 86 -7.73 9.64 12.16
CA TYR A 86 -7.53 8.26 11.74
C TYR A 86 -6.64 7.50 12.73
N GLU A 87 -7.03 6.29 13.05
CA GLU A 87 -6.32 5.41 13.97
C GLU A 87 -5.30 4.53 13.26
N THR A 88 -5.49 4.30 11.95
CA THR A 88 -4.52 3.56 11.12
C THR A 88 -4.28 4.26 9.78
N MET A 89 -3.02 4.25 9.35
CA MET A 89 -2.57 4.69 8.03
C MET A 89 -1.95 3.51 7.29
N GLN A 90 -2.51 3.15 6.12
CA GLN A 90 -1.90 2.15 5.26
C GLN A 90 -1.22 2.83 4.07
N PHE A 91 0.09 2.61 3.94
CA PHE A 91 0.91 3.24 2.89
C PHE A 91 1.97 2.25 2.35
N PRO A 92 2.43 2.39 1.09
CA PRO A 92 3.56 1.59 0.59
C PRO A 92 4.83 1.83 1.41
N PHE A 93 5.42 0.75 1.92
CA PHE A 93 6.66 0.84 2.70
C PHE A 93 7.51 -0.41 2.53
N SER A 94 8.76 -0.24 2.18
CA SER A 94 9.76 -1.30 2.01
C SER A 94 11.15 -0.72 2.20
N TYR A 95 12.18 -1.51 2.13
CA TYR A 95 13.56 -0.97 2.20
C TYR A 95 13.97 -0.12 0.98
N LEU A 96 13.10 -0.01 -0.04
CA LEU A 96 13.26 0.92 -1.17
C LEU A 96 12.55 2.27 -0.95
N CYS A 97 12.00 2.51 0.24
CA CYS A 97 11.36 3.77 0.56
C CYS A 97 12.36 4.93 0.59
N SER A 98 11.86 6.15 0.39
CA SER A 98 12.63 7.38 0.57
C SER A 98 12.58 7.84 2.04
N GLU A 99 13.35 8.88 2.35
CA GLU A 99 13.29 9.54 3.66
C GLU A 99 11.88 10.04 3.98
N ARG A 100 11.14 10.46 2.97
CA ARG A 100 9.79 11.00 3.13
C ARG A 100 8.80 9.97 3.68
N GLU A 101 8.89 8.70 3.22
CA GLU A 101 8.07 7.61 3.78
C GLU A 101 8.51 7.24 5.21
N ILE A 102 9.80 7.35 5.53
CA ILE A 102 10.31 7.16 6.90
C ILE A 102 9.78 8.26 7.82
N GLU A 103 9.77 9.52 7.38
CA GLU A 103 9.15 10.63 8.11
C GLU A 103 7.67 10.37 8.41
N LEU A 104 6.92 9.81 7.44
CA LEU A 104 5.51 9.45 7.65
C LEU A 104 5.35 8.37 8.73
N VAL A 105 6.20 7.33 8.72
CA VAL A 105 6.21 6.28 9.75
C VAL A 105 6.47 6.88 11.14
N ASN A 106 7.45 7.78 11.25
CA ASN A 106 7.79 8.45 12.49
C ASN A 106 6.64 9.37 12.97
N LEU A 107 6.00 10.09 12.05
CA LEU A 107 4.82 10.91 12.39
C LEU A 107 3.66 10.04 12.88
N CYS A 108 3.42 8.89 12.27
CA CYS A 108 2.42 7.93 12.73
C CYS A 108 2.71 7.49 14.18
N LYS A 109 3.98 7.19 14.50
CA LYS A 109 4.41 6.85 15.85
C LYS A 109 4.15 8.00 16.83
N GLU A 110 4.55 9.23 16.48
CA GLU A 110 4.33 10.42 17.29
C GLU A 110 2.84 10.67 17.59
N LYS A 111 1.99 10.48 16.58
CA LYS A 111 0.54 10.70 16.67
C LYS A 111 -0.25 9.49 17.19
N ASN A 112 0.42 8.41 17.57
CA ASN A 112 -0.22 7.15 17.99
C ASN A 112 -1.18 6.57 16.92
N VAL A 113 -0.77 6.65 15.65
CA VAL A 113 -1.47 6.07 14.50
C VAL A 113 -0.75 4.78 14.09
N GLY A 114 -1.46 3.66 14.02
CA GLY A 114 -0.90 2.39 13.56
C GLY A 114 -0.53 2.47 12.07
N PHE A 115 0.72 2.12 11.74
CA PHE A 115 1.16 2.13 10.34
C PHE A 115 1.07 0.72 9.75
N ILE A 116 0.30 0.56 8.65
CA ILE A 116 0.17 -0.70 7.93
C ILE A 116 0.99 -0.60 6.65
N ALA A 117 2.11 -1.34 6.61
CA ALA A 117 3.02 -1.34 5.47
C ALA A 117 2.51 -2.25 4.36
N MET A 118 2.04 -1.67 3.27
CA MET A 118 1.73 -2.44 2.06
C MET A 118 2.88 -2.42 1.06
N LYS A 119 2.89 -3.38 0.14
CA LYS A 119 3.91 -3.52 -0.91
C LYS A 119 5.34 -3.70 -0.35
N GLY A 120 5.49 -4.40 0.77
CA GLY A 120 6.78 -4.64 1.41
C GLY A 120 7.82 -5.33 0.51
N LEU A 121 7.36 -6.07 -0.53
CA LEU A 121 8.21 -6.65 -1.57
C LEU A 121 8.24 -5.84 -2.88
N ALA A 122 7.83 -4.55 -2.85
CA ALA A 122 7.84 -3.63 -4.00
C ALA A 122 7.21 -4.21 -5.28
N GLY A 123 6.15 -5.03 -5.14
CA GLY A 123 5.48 -5.68 -6.26
C GLY A 123 6.33 -6.76 -6.95
N GLY A 124 7.12 -7.51 -6.19
CA GLY A 124 7.95 -8.60 -6.66
C GLY A 124 9.37 -8.20 -7.09
N LEU A 125 9.79 -6.96 -6.85
CA LEU A 125 11.16 -6.52 -7.16
C LEU A 125 12.14 -6.84 -6.04
N ILE A 126 11.65 -6.94 -4.82
CA ILE A 126 12.40 -7.41 -3.66
C ILE A 126 12.21 -8.93 -3.57
N HIS A 127 13.32 -9.66 -3.67
CA HIS A 127 13.31 -11.13 -3.64
C HIS A 127 13.76 -11.70 -2.29
N ASN A 128 14.51 -10.93 -1.52
CA ASN A 128 14.99 -11.37 -0.22
C ASN A 128 13.97 -11.01 0.86
N SER A 129 13.08 -11.96 1.16
CA SER A 129 12.05 -11.84 2.18
C SER A 129 12.64 -11.63 3.59
N LYS A 130 13.77 -12.30 3.90
CA LYS A 130 14.50 -12.14 5.16
C LYS A 130 14.95 -10.68 5.34
N ALA A 131 15.56 -10.08 4.32
CA ALA A 131 15.98 -8.68 4.37
C ALA A 131 14.78 -7.73 4.44
N ALA A 132 13.68 -8.04 3.73
CA ALA A 132 12.45 -7.24 3.79
C ALA A 132 11.83 -7.26 5.20
N MET A 133 11.75 -8.44 5.85
CA MET A 133 11.24 -8.58 7.20
C MET A 133 12.15 -7.85 8.19
N ALA A 134 13.45 -8.13 8.20
CA ALA A 134 14.41 -7.48 9.09
C ALA A 134 14.41 -5.95 8.99
N TYR A 135 14.19 -5.39 7.78
CA TYR A 135 14.08 -3.95 7.59
C TYR A 135 12.83 -3.38 8.27
N ILE A 136 11.67 -4.01 8.06
CA ILE A 136 10.40 -3.52 8.60
C ILE A 136 10.36 -3.69 10.12
N SER A 137 10.93 -4.74 10.67
CA SER A 137 11.00 -5.02 12.11
C SER A 137 11.82 -3.98 12.91
N LYS A 138 12.59 -3.12 12.22
CA LYS A 138 13.23 -1.95 12.88
C LYS A 138 12.22 -0.92 13.40
N TYR A 139 10.98 -0.97 12.94
CA TYR A 139 9.94 0.01 13.24
C TYR A 139 8.84 -0.65 14.08
N ASP A 140 8.81 -0.38 15.37
CA ASP A 140 7.89 -0.99 16.34
C ASP A 140 6.41 -0.62 16.15
N ASN A 141 6.13 0.42 15.35
CA ASN A 141 4.77 0.88 15.02
C ASN A 141 4.31 0.46 13.61
N VAL A 142 5.06 -0.40 12.93
CA VAL A 142 4.77 -0.82 11.55
C VAL A 142 4.31 -2.28 11.51
N LEU A 143 3.13 -2.51 10.99
CA LEU A 143 2.59 -3.84 10.71
C LEU A 143 2.67 -4.11 9.19
N PRO A 144 3.50 -5.06 8.74
CA PRO A 144 3.54 -5.41 7.32
C PRO A 144 2.34 -6.26 6.91
N ILE A 145 1.85 -6.04 5.69
CA ILE A 145 0.93 -6.95 5.01
C ILE A 145 1.61 -7.50 3.76
N TRP A 146 1.84 -8.80 3.76
CA TRP A 146 2.55 -9.50 2.70
C TRP A 146 1.59 -10.06 1.65
N GLY A 147 1.96 -9.92 0.37
CA GLY A 147 1.26 -10.63 -0.70
C GLY A 147 1.70 -12.09 -0.72
N ILE A 148 0.76 -13.02 -0.60
CA ILE A 148 1.02 -14.46 -0.56
C ILE A 148 0.22 -15.10 -1.69
N GLN A 149 0.90 -15.82 -2.59
CA GLN A 149 0.28 -16.52 -3.72
C GLN A 149 0.52 -18.04 -3.69
N LYS A 150 1.53 -18.50 -2.92
CA LYS A 150 1.94 -19.90 -2.84
C LYS A 150 2.04 -20.32 -1.38
N MET A 151 1.81 -21.62 -1.13
CA MET A 151 1.99 -22.19 0.22
C MET A 151 3.41 -22.02 0.73
N SER A 152 4.42 -22.18 -0.12
CA SER A 152 5.82 -21.97 0.28
C SER A 152 6.12 -20.55 0.76
N GLU A 153 5.46 -19.54 0.19
CA GLU A 153 5.58 -18.16 0.65
C GLU A 153 4.93 -17.99 2.04
N LEU A 154 3.76 -18.60 2.27
CA LEU A 154 3.13 -18.60 3.59
C LEU A 154 4.01 -19.28 4.64
N GLU A 155 4.55 -20.46 4.32
CA GLU A 155 5.43 -21.21 5.21
C GLU A 155 6.70 -20.43 5.57
N GLU A 156 7.25 -19.67 4.62
CA GLU A 156 8.39 -18.80 4.83
C GLU A 156 8.07 -17.66 5.81
N TRP A 157 6.92 -16.98 5.61
CA TRP A 157 6.50 -15.91 6.52
C TRP A 157 6.16 -16.44 7.93
N LEU A 158 5.57 -17.64 8.04
CA LEU A 158 5.30 -18.27 9.34
C LEU A 158 6.59 -18.59 10.10
N LYS A 159 7.65 -19.04 9.41
CA LYS A 159 8.96 -19.23 10.05
C LYS A 159 9.54 -17.95 10.62
N PHE A 160 9.34 -16.81 9.94
CA PHE A 160 9.78 -15.51 10.45
C PHE A 160 8.96 -15.05 11.68
N MET A 161 7.77 -15.58 11.90
CA MET A 161 7.02 -15.34 13.14
C MET A 161 7.59 -16.12 14.34
N ASP A 162 8.20 -17.28 14.09
CA ASP A 162 8.85 -18.11 15.12
C ASP A 162 10.31 -17.66 15.34
N GLU A 163 11.03 -17.31 14.26
CA GLU A 163 12.41 -16.86 14.26
C GLU A 163 12.53 -15.56 13.46
N GLU A 164 12.27 -14.44 14.12
CA GLU A 164 12.29 -13.12 13.47
C GLU A 164 13.70 -12.80 12.95
N PRO A 165 13.82 -12.44 11.63
CA PRO A 165 15.09 -12.04 11.06
C PRO A 165 15.67 -10.80 11.75
N VAL A 166 16.88 -10.90 12.24
CA VAL A 166 17.58 -9.80 12.92
C VAL A 166 18.29 -8.92 11.90
N TRP A 167 18.22 -7.61 12.12
CA TRP A 167 19.01 -6.64 11.36
C TRP A 167 20.49 -6.79 11.74
N ASP A 168 21.34 -7.10 10.77
CA ASP A 168 22.78 -7.24 10.91
C ASP A 168 23.51 -6.52 9.77
N ASP A 169 24.84 -6.56 9.81
CA ASP A 169 25.69 -5.91 8.80
C ASP A 169 25.51 -6.55 7.41
N GLU A 170 25.32 -7.86 7.33
CA GLU A 170 25.10 -8.58 6.07
C GLU A 170 23.81 -8.11 5.38
N ILE A 171 22.72 -8.03 6.13
CA ILE A 171 21.43 -7.51 5.64
C ILE A 171 21.54 -6.05 5.26
N SER A 172 22.26 -5.25 6.06
CA SER A 172 22.47 -3.83 5.77
C SER A 172 23.21 -3.64 4.45
N GLU A 173 24.33 -4.33 4.25
CA GLU A 173 25.13 -4.28 3.01
C GLU A 173 24.32 -4.78 1.79
N TYR A 174 23.54 -5.85 1.98
CA TYR A 174 22.65 -6.38 0.94
C TYR A 174 21.64 -5.32 0.50
N ILE A 175 20.95 -4.68 1.46
CA ILE A 175 19.96 -3.64 1.18
C ILE A 175 20.59 -2.42 0.51
N GLU A 176 21.77 -1.98 0.94
CA GLU A 176 22.48 -0.86 0.31
C GLU A 176 22.84 -1.16 -1.16
N LYS A 177 23.22 -2.39 -1.46
CA LYS A 177 23.48 -2.83 -2.84
C LYS A 177 22.18 -2.83 -3.66
N GLU A 178 21.10 -3.38 -3.12
CA GLU A 178 19.79 -3.38 -3.77
C GLU A 178 19.27 -1.95 -4.02
N ARG A 179 19.43 -1.05 -3.06
CA ARG A 179 19.07 0.35 -3.21
C ARG A 179 19.83 1.01 -4.35
N LYS A 180 21.14 0.82 -4.44
CA LYS A 180 21.96 1.36 -5.55
C LYS A 180 21.49 0.88 -6.93
N GLU A 181 20.99 -0.35 -7.01
CA GLU A 181 20.49 -0.91 -8.26
C GLU A 181 19.04 -0.47 -8.58
N LEU A 182 18.19 -0.31 -7.55
CA LEU A 182 16.74 -0.12 -7.68
C LEU A 182 16.24 1.28 -7.33
N VAL A 183 17.07 2.13 -6.71
CA VAL A 183 16.73 3.52 -6.39
C VAL A 183 17.33 4.45 -7.44
N GLY A 184 16.54 5.37 -7.95
CA GLY A 184 16.86 6.30 -9.03
C GLY A 184 15.60 6.50 -9.85
N ASP A 185 15.67 6.39 -11.15
CA ASP A 185 14.53 6.53 -12.08
C ASP A 185 13.52 5.37 -12.01
N PHE A 186 13.50 4.67 -10.90
CA PHE A 186 12.66 3.50 -10.68
C PHE A 186 11.22 3.89 -10.35
N CYS A 187 10.29 3.47 -11.22
CA CYS A 187 8.87 3.65 -10.99
C CYS A 187 8.34 2.69 -9.90
N ARG A 188 7.82 3.24 -8.81
CA ARG A 188 7.24 2.47 -7.69
C ARG A 188 5.81 1.99 -7.95
N GLY A 189 5.23 2.27 -9.13
CA GLY A 189 3.90 1.84 -9.51
C GLY A 189 2.78 2.49 -8.69
N CYS A 190 2.98 3.71 -8.19
CA CYS A 190 1.98 4.44 -7.40
C CYS A 190 0.75 4.84 -8.20
N GLY A 191 0.89 5.05 -9.53
CA GLY A 191 -0.22 5.37 -10.42
C GLY A 191 -0.58 6.85 -10.53
N TYR A 192 0.19 7.77 -9.91
CA TYR A 192 -0.12 9.21 -9.97
C TYR A 192 -0.06 9.83 -11.37
N CYS A 193 0.71 9.23 -12.26
CA CYS A 193 0.75 9.58 -13.67
C CYS A 193 -0.45 9.03 -14.48
N MET A 194 -1.43 8.43 -13.81
CA MET A 194 -2.59 7.83 -14.46
C MET A 194 -3.88 8.59 -14.08
N PRO A 195 -4.87 8.67 -15.01
CA PRO A 195 -4.85 8.10 -16.34
C PRO A 195 -4.03 8.93 -17.34
N CYS A 196 -3.28 8.26 -18.20
CA CYS A 196 -2.62 8.91 -19.32
C CYS A 196 -3.64 9.29 -20.40
N PRO A 197 -3.65 10.53 -20.97
CA PRO A 197 -4.59 10.93 -22.01
C PRO A 197 -4.46 10.12 -23.31
N LYS A 198 -3.33 9.45 -23.52
CA LYS A 198 -3.09 8.52 -24.65
C LYS A 198 -3.29 7.06 -24.27
N GLY A 199 -3.78 6.76 -23.08
CA GLY A 199 -4.01 5.40 -22.62
C GLY A 199 -2.74 4.58 -22.38
N ILE A 200 -1.57 5.25 -22.24
CA ILE A 200 -0.31 4.58 -21.92
C ILE A 200 -0.32 4.12 -20.48
N LYS A 201 0.02 2.87 -20.22
CA LYS A 201 0.26 2.34 -18.87
C LYS A 201 1.65 2.74 -18.40
N ILE A 202 1.84 4.02 -18.09
CA ILE A 202 3.15 4.64 -17.80
C ILE A 202 3.91 3.86 -16.72
N ASN A 203 3.24 3.49 -15.64
CA ASN A 203 3.82 2.72 -14.55
C ASN A 203 4.33 1.33 -14.98
N ASN A 204 3.65 0.66 -15.93
CA ASN A 204 4.11 -0.62 -16.46
C ASN A 204 5.30 -0.42 -17.40
N CYS A 205 5.22 0.54 -18.31
CA CYS A 205 6.34 0.87 -19.21
C CYS A 205 7.61 1.21 -18.44
N ALA A 206 7.52 2.06 -17.43
CA ALA A 206 8.67 2.50 -16.63
C ALA A 206 9.30 1.38 -15.78
N ARG A 207 8.56 0.29 -15.50
CA ARG A 207 9.03 -0.85 -14.70
C ARG A 207 9.41 -2.08 -15.52
N MET A 208 9.07 -2.12 -16.79
CA MET A 208 9.09 -3.35 -17.59
C MET A 208 10.45 -4.04 -17.58
N SER A 209 11.54 -3.31 -17.75
CA SER A 209 12.89 -3.91 -17.74
C SER A 209 13.25 -4.57 -16.40
N LEU A 210 12.81 -3.97 -15.29
CA LEU A 210 13.01 -4.54 -13.96
C LEU A 210 12.09 -5.73 -13.72
N MET A 211 10.83 -5.64 -14.14
CA MET A 211 9.88 -6.75 -14.01
C MET A 211 10.33 -7.99 -14.78
N LEU A 212 10.84 -7.82 -15.99
CA LEU A 212 11.39 -8.95 -16.78
C LEU A 212 12.62 -9.59 -16.15
N ARG A 213 13.47 -8.81 -15.47
CA ARG A 213 14.67 -9.30 -14.82
C ARG A 213 14.42 -9.91 -13.43
N ARG A 214 13.55 -9.30 -12.64
CA ARG A 214 13.37 -9.61 -11.21
C ARG A 214 12.07 -10.31 -10.86
N ALA A 215 11.02 -10.10 -11.59
CA ALA A 215 9.72 -10.74 -11.39
C ALA A 215 9.20 -11.30 -12.73
N PRO A 216 9.95 -12.21 -13.38
CA PRO A 216 9.61 -12.70 -14.71
C PRO A 216 8.25 -13.40 -14.68
N SER A 217 7.38 -13.03 -15.61
CA SER A 217 6.08 -13.65 -15.80
C SER A 217 5.87 -13.85 -17.30
N LYS A 218 5.26 -14.98 -17.68
CA LYS A 218 4.85 -15.20 -19.08
C LYS A 218 3.85 -14.15 -19.55
N GLU A 219 3.09 -13.56 -18.63
CA GLU A 219 2.11 -12.51 -18.94
C GLU A 219 2.75 -11.25 -19.48
N TRP A 220 3.99 -10.90 -19.04
CA TRP A 220 4.73 -9.75 -19.56
C TRP A 220 5.15 -9.89 -21.01
N LEU A 221 5.21 -11.11 -21.53
CA LEU A 221 5.68 -11.45 -22.87
C LEU A 221 4.54 -11.81 -23.83
N THR A 222 3.29 -11.69 -23.43
CA THR A 222 2.14 -11.91 -24.33
C THR A 222 2.07 -10.83 -25.41
N GLU A 223 1.49 -11.16 -26.56
CA GLU A 223 1.28 -10.19 -27.65
C GLU A 223 0.45 -8.98 -27.19
N ASP A 224 -0.54 -9.19 -26.33
CA ASP A 224 -1.39 -8.11 -25.81
C ASP A 224 -0.60 -7.17 -24.91
N MET A 225 0.27 -7.71 -24.04
CA MET A 225 1.14 -6.88 -23.21
C MET A 225 2.16 -6.12 -24.05
N GLN A 226 2.74 -6.73 -25.07
CA GLN A 226 3.66 -6.07 -25.99
C GLN A 226 2.96 -4.90 -26.72
N LYS A 227 1.74 -5.12 -27.26
CA LYS A 227 0.94 -4.06 -27.87
C LYS A 227 0.64 -2.91 -26.90
N GLU A 228 0.33 -3.24 -25.64
CA GLU A 228 0.12 -2.22 -24.60
C GLU A 228 1.40 -1.41 -24.30
N MET A 229 2.56 -2.05 -24.32
CA MET A 229 3.84 -1.37 -24.09
C MET A 229 4.25 -0.49 -25.28
N MET A 230 3.95 -0.93 -26.51
CA MET A 230 4.21 -0.13 -27.72
C MET A 230 3.45 1.20 -27.77
N LYS A 231 2.34 1.33 -27.04
CA LYS A 231 1.63 2.62 -26.88
C LYS A 231 2.50 3.76 -26.33
N ILE A 232 3.67 3.45 -25.77
CA ILE A 232 4.61 4.48 -25.31
C ILE A 232 5.04 5.42 -26.46
N GLU A 233 5.01 4.92 -27.71
CA GLU A 233 5.32 5.70 -28.91
C GLU A 233 4.30 6.82 -29.17
N ASP A 234 3.07 6.68 -28.65
CA ASP A 234 2.01 7.69 -28.75
C ASP A 234 2.17 8.85 -27.74
N CYS A 235 3.27 8.89 -26.99
CA CYS A 235 3.50 9.89 -25.95
C CYS A 235 3.56 11.30 -26.54
N ILE A 236 2.73 12.20 -26.00
CA ILE A 236 2.68 13.62 -26.39
C ILE A 236 3.46 14.53 -25.44
N ASN A 237 4.25 13.98 -24.52
CA ASN A 237 5.04 14.72 -23.54
C ASN A 237 4.23 15.78 -22.77
N CYS A 238 3.03 15.44 -22.32
CA CYS A 238 2.13 16.37 -21.64
C CYS A 238 2.61 16.77 -20.22
N GLY A 239 3.64 16.11 -19.66
CA GLY A 239 4.17 16.40 -18.34
C GLY A 239 3.30 15.91 -17.17
N GLN A 240 2.34 15.03 -17.42
CA GLN A 240 1.47 14.46 -16.39
C GLN A 240 2.19 13.39 -15.57
#